data_26656ac91a7cf70a6893e9a47c0fb565
#
_entry.id   26656ac91a7cf70a6893e9a47c0fb565
#
_cell.length_a   1.000
_cell.length_b   1.000
_cell.length_c   1.000
_cell.angle_alpha   90.00
_cell.angle_beta   90.00
_cell.angle_gamma   90.00
#
_symmetry.space_group_name_H-M   'P 1'
#
loop_
_entity.id
_entity.type
_entity.pdbx_description
1 polymer ?
#
loop_
_entity_poly.entity_id
_entity_poly.type
_entity_poly.pdbx_seq_one_letter_code
_entity_poly.pdbx_strand_id
1 'polypeptide(L)'
;MKARWIRLGAIGQQDFDTAYATFAAAQPCAAVPTLLWGEEAARYPFALIAPLKFVPGLRRRWLPWGLAAAVATYRQFGVAAYLNDEIFLHGRNIAQSRAAALGECAIIASSFLMRFPGSCVATPSLELEHAFRLRLEAQHGWEFDYSWPSEIESTFPASRAAA
;
A
#
# COMPACT_ATOMS: atom_id res chain seq x y z
N MET A 1 6.24 -4.79 16.77
CA MET A 1 6.31 -5.86 15.75
C MET A 1 6.99 -5.35 14.50
N LYS A 2 7.90 -6.11 13.97
CA LYS A 2 8.59 -5.77 12.72
C LYS A 2 7.68 -5.99 11.52
N ALA A 3 7.83 -5.13 10.52
CA ALA A 3 7.11 -5.21 9.25
C ALA A 3 8.09 -4.86 8.12
N ARG A 4 7.75 -5.26 6.88
CA ARG A 4 8.61 -5.03 5.73
C ARG A 4 8.04 -3.94 4.84
N TRP A 5 8.92 -3.09 4.32
CA TRP A 5 8.60 -2.11 3.28
C TRP A 5 9.42 -2.44 2.04
N ILE A 6 8.75 -2.77 0.96
CA ILE A 6 9.41 -3.21 -0.27
C ILE A 6 9.06 -2.25 -1.40
N ARG A 7 10.08 -1.62 -1.98
CA ARG A 7 9.96 -0.73 -3.13
C ARG A 7 10.04 -1.54 -4.40
N LEU A 8 9.04 -1.40 -5.27
CA LEU A 8 8.99 -2.08 -6.56
C LEU A 8 9.49 -1.19 -7.71
N GLY A 9 9.67 0.12 -7.46
CA GLY A 9 10.07 1.06 -8.49
C GLY A 9 8.96 1.34 -9.51
N ALA A 10 9.35 1.69 -10.73
CA ALA A 10 8.42 1.94 -11.82
C ALA A 10 7.72 0.65 -12.23
N ILE A 11 6.39 0.65 -12.21
CA ILE A 11 5.59 -0.55 -12.42
C ILE A 11 4.20 -0.18 -12.96
N GLY A 12 3.73 -0.91 -13.98
CA GLY A 12 2.36 -0.75 -14.47
C GLY A 12 1.34 -1.35 -13.50
N GLN A 13 0.09 -0.89 -13.56
CA GLN A 13 -0.95 -1.34 -12.63
C GLN A 13 -1.17 -2.85 -12.68
N GLN A 14 -1.15 -3.42 -13.87
CA GLN A 14 -1.37 -4.86 -14.03
C GLN A 14 -0.23 -5.67 -13.42
N ASP A 15 1.02 -5.22 -13.59
CA ASP A 15 2.18 -5.87 -12.99
C ASP A 15 2.19 -5.69 -11.47
N PHE A 16 1.70 -4.56 -10.97
CA PHE A 16 1.55 -4.33 -9.55
C PHE A 16 0.53 -5.30 -8.94
N ASP A 17 -0.61 -5.50 -9.61
CA ASP A 17 -1.62 -6.44 -9.14
C ASP A 17 -1.08 -7.88 -9.13
N THR A 18 -0.28 -8.24 -10.13
CA THR A 18 0.41 -9.53 -10.15
C THR A 18 1.43 -9.65 -9.02
N ALA A 19 2.17 -8.57 -8.76
CA ALA A 19 3.18 -8.55 -7.71
C ALA A 19 2.58 -8.79 -6.33
N TYR A 20 1.52 -8.08 -5.95
CA TYR A 20 0.97 -8.28 -4.60
C TYR A 20 0.37 -9.67 -4.42
N ALA A 21 -0.20 -10.27 -5.46
CA ALA A 21 -0.67 -11.65 -5.39
C ALA A 21 0.50 -12.63 -5.19
N THR A 22 1.60 -12.43 -5.90
CA THR A 22 2.81 -13.25 -5.75
C THR A 22 3.40 -13.14 -4.34
N PHE A 23 3.50 -11.92 -3.81
CA PHE A 23 3.97 -11.70 -2.45
C PHE A 23 3.07 -12.35 -1.41
N ALA A 24 1.74 -12.21 -1.56
CA ALA A 24 0.80 -12.78 -0.61
C ALA A 24 0.84 -14.30 -0.57
N ALA A 25 1.17 -14.94 -1.69
CA ALA A 25 1.32 -16.39 -1.76
C ALA A 25 2.64 -16.88 -1.18
N ALA A 26 3.61 -16.00 -0.96
CA ALA A 26 4.94 -16.37 -0.45
C ALA A 26 4.97 -16.41 1.08
N GLN A 27 5.81 -17.29 1.63
CA GLN A 27 5.93 -17.51 3.07
C GLN A 27 6.23 -16.25 3.90
N PRO A 28 7.09 -15.30 3.46
CA PRO A 28 7.39 -14.13 4.28
C PRO A 28 6.16 -13.27 4.63
N CYS A 29 5.22 -13.09 3.71
CA CYS A 29 4.00 -12.31 3.98
C CYS A 29 3.03 -13.02 4.92
N ALA A 30 3.09 -14.34 5.01
CA ALA A 30 2.29 -15.11 5.96
C ALA A 30 2.74 -14.94 7.40
N ALA A 31 3.95 -14.42 7.63
CA ALA A 31 4.53 -14.26 8.96
C ALA A 31 4.64 -12.78 9.37
N VAL A 32 4.91 -11.88 8.43
CA VAL A 32 5.28 -10.48 8.69
C VAL A 32 4.47 -9.55 7.80
N PRO A 33 3.81 -8.52 8.38
CA PRO A 33 3.14 -7.51 7.56
C PRO A 33 4.11 -6.89 6.56
N THR A 34 3.64 -6.70 5.34
CA THR A 34 4.48 -6.20 4.25
C THR A 34 3.73 -5.11 3.50
N LEU A 35 4.39 -3.99 3.23
CA LEU A 35 3.88 -2.97 2.34
C LEU A 35 4.67 -2.97 1.06
N LEU A 36 3.98 -3.05 -0.07
CA LEU A 36 4.56 -2.88 -1.41
C LEU A 36 4.28 -1.45 -1.86
N TRP A 37 5.30 -0.81 -2.39
CA TRP A 37 5.23 0.57 -2.89
C TRP A 37 5.77 0.63 -4.31
N GLY A 38 4.99 1.23 -5.21
CA GLY A 38 5.40 1.36 -6.62
C GLY A 38 5.20 2.77 -7.14
N GLU A 39 5.67 3.01 -8.35
CA GLU A 39 5.47 4.24 -9.10
C GLU A 39 4.88 3.88 -10.47
N GLU A 40 3.66 4.35 -10.71
CA GLU A 40 2.97 4.23 -11.98
C GLU A 40 2.83 5.64 -12.54
N ALA A 41 2.43 5.80 -13.81
CA ALA A 41 2.52 7.08 -14.53
C ALA A 41 1.96 8.32 -13.80
N ALA A 42 0.87 8.17 -13.04
CA ALA A 42 0.24 9.30 -12.36
C ALA A 42 -0.03 9.00 -10.88
N ARG A 43 0.37 7.84 -10.38
CA ARG A 43 0.03 7.35 -9.05
C ARG A 43 1.19 6.62 -8.39
N TYR A 44 1.13 6.56 -7.07
CA TYR A 44 1.96 5.67 -6.27
C TYR A 44 1.07 4.53 -5.76
N PRO A 45 1.02 3.38 -6.45
CA PRO A 45 0.27 2.24 -5.96
C PRO A 45 0.92 1.64 -4.73
N PHE A 46 0.09 1.17 -3.81
CA PHE A 46 0.57 0.44 -2.64
C PHE A 46 -0.33 -0.74 -2.33
N ALA A 47 0.23 -1.76 -1.69
CA ALA A 47 -0.52 -2.89 -1.19
C ALA A 47 -0.02 -3.26 0.21
N LEU A 48 -0.93 -3.25 1.17
CA LEU A 48 -0.66 -3.75 2.51
C LEU A 48 -1.05 -5.23 2.54
N ILE A 49 -0.07 -6.09 2.77
CA ILE A 49 -0.28 -7.53 2.87
C ILE A 49 -0.01 -7.91 4.31
N ALA A 50 -1.04 -8.39 5.00
CA ALA A 50 -0.93 -8.71 6.42
C ALA A 50 -1.46 -10.11 6.70
N PRO A 51 -0.80 -10.87 7.61
CA PRO A 51 -1.34 -12.13 8.09
C PRO A 51 -2.78 -11.95 8.59
N LEU A 52 -3.66 -12.90 8.28
CA LEU A 52 -5.07 -12.83 8.65
C LEU A 52 -5.29 -12.63 10.14
N LYS A 53 -4.38 -13.16 10.97
CA LYS A 53 -4.47 -13.01 12.44
C LYS A 53 -4.32 -11.57 12.94
N PHE A 54 -3.81 -10.66 12.10
CA PHE A 54 -3.60 -9.25 12.48
C PHE A 54 -4.67 -8.31 11.92
N VAL A 55 -5.56 -8.80 11.05
CA VAL A 55 -6.60 -7.97 10.44
C VAL A 55 -7.94 -8.12 11.17
N PRO A 56 -8.86 -7.16 11.01
CA PRO A 56 -10.19 -7.29 11.62
C PRO A 56 -10.90 -8.56 11.17
N GLY A 57 -11.67 -9.18 12.07
CA GLY A 57 -12.41 -10.41 11.76
C GLY A 57 -13.51 -10.22 10.73
N LEU A 58 -14.10 -9.03 10.64
CA LEU A 58 -15.12 -8.70 9.65
C LEU A 58 -14.46 -8.10 8.40
N ARG A 59 -14.63 -8.76 7.27
CA ARG A 59 -14.01 -8.35 6.00
C ARG A 59 -14.40 -6.95 5.56
N ARG A 60 -15.61 -6.51 5.85
CA ARG A 60 -16.07 -5.14 5.57
C ARG A 60 -15.24 -4.05 6.27
N ARG A 61 -14.48 -4.41 7.31
CA ARG A 61 -13.62 -3.49 8.04
C ARG A 61 -12.19 -3.43 7.49
N TRP A 62 -11.84 -4.28 6.54
CA TRP A 62 -10.48 -4.35 6.03
C TRP A 62 -10.08 -3.07 5.31
N LEU A 63 -10.92 -2.54 4.42
CA LEU A 63 -10.61 -1.30 3.72
C LEU A 63 -10.46 -0.11 4.68
N PRO A 64 -11.40 0.18 5.58
CA PRO A 64 -11.19 1.26 6.55
C PRO A 64 -9.95 1.06 7.41
N TRP A 65 -9.70 -0.16 7.85
CA TRP A 65 -8.53 -0.49 8.66
C TRP A 65 -7.23 -0.27 7.91
N GLY A 66 -7.16 -0.68 6.67
CA GLY A 66 -5.94 -0.59 5.85
C GLY A 66 -5.72 0.79 5.22
N LEU A 67 -6.78 1.59 5.04
CA LEU A 67 -6.71 2.88 4.36
C LEU A 67 -6.69 4.09 5.30
N ALA A 68 -6.93 3.89 6.59
CA ALA A 68 -6.97 5.00 7.54
C ALA A 68 -5.66 5.80 7.57
N ALA A 69 -4.53 5.12 7.50
CA ALA A 69 -3.22 5.77 7.48
C ALA A 69 -3.00 6.57 6.18
N ALA A 70 -3.52 6.10 5.05
CA ALA A 70 -3.43 6.82 3.79
C ALA A 70 -4.24 8.12 3.83
N VAL A 71 -5.44 8.08 4.39
CA VAL A 71 -6.27 9.28 4.59
C VAL A 71 -5.58 10.27 5.53
N ALA A 72 -5.01 9.78 6.63
CA ALA A 72 -4.26 10.62 7.56
C ALA A 72 -3.05 11.28 6.88
N THR A 73 -2.39 10.56 5.98
CA THR A 73 -1.27 11.09 5.18
C THR A 73 -1.74 12.21 4.24
N TYR A 74 -2.82 12.01 3.51
CA TYR A 74 -3.40 13.06 2.68
C TYR A 74 -3.69 14.33 3.48
N ARG A 75 -4.30 14.17 4.66
CA ARG A 75 -4.62 15.31 5.53
C ARG A 75 -3.39 16.04 6.02
N GLN A 76 -2.31 15.33 6.28
CA GLN A 76 -1.03 15.91 6.65
C GLN A 76 -0.49 16.85 5.56
N PHE A 77 -0.76 16.54 4.30
CA PHE A 77 -0.38 17.36 3.14
C PHE A 77 -1.46 18.38 2.75
N GLY A 78 -2.47 18.59 3.57
CA GLY A 78 -3.50 19.59 3.35
C GLY A 78 -4.66 19.15 2.45
N VAL A 79 -4.74 17.87 2.12
CA VAL A 79 -5.84 17.31 1.33
C VAL A 79 -6.89 16.75 2.27
N ALA A 80 -8.13 17.28 2.20
CA ALA A 80 -9.22 16.90 3.10
C ALA A 80 -9.90 15.59 2.66
N ALA A 81 -9.11 14.55 2.44
CA ALA A 81 -9.60 13.23 2.09
C ALA A 81 -10.35 12.59 3.27
N TYR A 82 -11.28 11.70 2.97
CA TYR A 82 -12.03 10.95 3.99
C TYR A 82 -12.31 9.54 3.51
N LEU A 83 -12.62 8.66 4.46
CA LEU A 83 -13.00 7.28 4.19
C LEU A 83 -14.51 7.16 3.98
N ASN A 84 -14.89 6.52 2.87
CA ASN A 84 -16.24 6.01 2.63
C ASN A 84 -16.06 4.68 1.92
N ASP A 85 -15.64 3.66 2.66
CA ASP A 85 -15.08 2.38 2.26
C ASP A 85 -13.75 2.56 1.47
N GLU A 86 -13.71 3.46 0.51
CA GLU A 86 -12.52 3.86 -0.22
C GLU A 86 -12.15 5.30 0.11
N ILE A 87 -11.12 5.83 -0.53
CA ILE A 87 -10.64 7.19 -0.28
C ILE A 87 -11.39 8.18 -1.17
N PHE A 88 -12.06 9.13 -0.53
CA PHE A 88 -12.88 10.15 -1.20
C PHE A 88 -12.37 11.56 -0.92
N LEU A 89 -12.60 12.45 -1.88
CA LEU A 89 -12.40 13.88 -1.75
C LEU A 89 -13.53 14.60 -2.49
N HIS A 90 -14.22 15.49 -1.79
CA HIS A 90 -15.35 16.26 -2.35
C HIS A 90 -16.39 15.36 -3.05
N GLY A 91 -16.73 14.23 -2.44
CA GLY A 91 -17.73 13.31 -2.95
C GLY A 91 -17.25 12.41 -4.09
N ARG A 92 -15.97 12.47 -4.46
CA ARG A 92 -15.40 11.65 -5.52
C ARG A 92 -14.39 10.66 -4.97
N ASN A 93 -14.43 9.43 -5.47
CA ASN A 93 -13.40 8.43 -5.18
C ASN A 93 -12.11 8.84 -5.92
N ILE A 94 -11.04 9.11 -5.16
CA ILE A 94 -9.75 9.51 -5.71
C ILE A 94 -8.75 8.36 -5.81
N ALA A 95 -9.10 7.17 -5.30
CA ALA A 95 -8.27 6.00 -5.41
C ALA A 95 -9.15 4.75 -5.37
N GLN A 96 -9.13 3.97 -6.44
CA GLN A 96 -9.77 2.67 -6.42
C GLN A 96 -9.02 1.77 -5.45
N SER A 97 -9.76 1.13 -4.56
CA SER A 97 -9.19 0.31 -3.49
C SER A 97 -9.78 -1.08 -3.53
N ARG A 98 -8.99 -2.06 -3.14
CA ARG A 98 -9.36 -3.46 -3.20
C ARG A 98 -8.94 -4.16 -1.92
N ALA A 99 -9.83 -5.00 -1.40
CA ALA A 99 -9.52 -5.90 -0.30
C ALA A 99 -9.78 -7.34 -0.75
N ALA A 100 -8.81 -8.19 -0.53
CA ALA A 100 -8.89 -9.60 -0.91
C ALA A 100 -8.19 -10.48 0.12
N ALA A 101 -8.55 -11.76 0.15
CA ALA A 101 -7.82 -12.76 0.92
C ALA A 101 -7.13 -13.70 -0.07
N LEU A 102 -5.86 -14.00 0.20
CA LEU A 102 -5.10 -14.98 -0.58
C LEU A 102 -4.20 -15.77 0.37
N GLY A 103 -4.39 -17.08 0.41
CA GLY A 103 -3.69 -17.92 1.37
C GLY A 103 -4.01 -17.49 2.80
N GLU A 104 -2.98 -17.25 3.59
CA GLU A 104 -3.10 -16.83 5.00
C GLU A 104 -2.99 -15.32 5.18
N CYS A 105 -3.15 -14.55 4.10
CA CYS A 105 -2.97 -13.12 4.10
C CYS A 105 -4.22 -12.37 3.64
N ALA A 106 -4.40 -11.16 4.20
CA ALA A 106 -5.28 -10.15 3.65
C ALA A 106 -4.44 -9.19 2.80
N ILE A 107 -4.99 -8.76 1.67
CA ILE A 107 -4.39 -7.76 0.79
C ILE A 107 -5.30 -6.56 0.76
N ILE A 108 -4.76 -5.38 1.07
CA ILE A 108 -5.46 -4.11 0.92
C ILE A 108 -4.62 -3.27 -0.04
N ALA A 109 -5.14 -3.07 -1.24
CA ALA A 109 -4.43 -2.36 -2.31
C ALA A 109 -5.16 -1.08 -2.66
N SER A 110 -4.40 -0.01 -2.87
CA SER A 110 -4.90 1.30 -3.27
C SER A 110 -3.77 2.10 -3.93
N SER A 111 -3.90 3.42 -3.97
CA SER A 111 -2.85 4.27 -4.50
C SER A 111 -2.97 5.69 -3.97
N PHE A 112 -1.85 6.41 -3.99
CA PHE A 112 -1.83 7.86 -3.83
C PHE A 112 -1.77 8.54 -5.19
N LEU A 113 -2.41 9.70 -5.31
CA LEU A 113 -2.16 10.58 -6.45
C LEU A 113 -0.74 11.12 -6.35
N MET A 114 0.00 11.10 -7.46
CA MET A 114 1.32 11.74 -7.51
C MET A 114 1.21 13.24 -7.34
N ARG A 115 0.23 13.83 -8.02
CA ARG A 115 -0.07 15.26 -7.94
C ARG A 115 -1.35 15.43 -7.15
N PHE A 116 -1.24 16.05 -5.98
CA PHE A 116 -2.40 16.28 -5.13
C PHE A 116 -3.31 17.36 -5.72
N PRO A 117 -4.64 17.26 -5.49
CA PRO A 117 -5.57 18.30 -5.95
C PRO A 117 -5.14 19.68 -5.45
N GLY A 118 -5.12 20.65 -6.38
CA GLY A 118 -4.69 22.03 -6.08
C GLY A 118 -3.18 22.25 -6.15
N SER A 119 -2.38 21.21 -6.37
CA SER A 119 -0.93 21.33 -6.53
C SER A 119 -0.52 21.36 -7.99
N CYS A 120 0.48 22.18 -8.31
CA CYS A 120 1.06 22.27 -9.64
C CYS A 120 2.20 21.27 -9.86
N VAL A 121 2.69 20.64 -8.80
CA VAL A 121 3.84 19.73 -8.84
C VAL A 121 3.50 18.41 -8.20
N ALA A 122 4.19 17.35 -8.64
CA ALA A 122 4.08 16.03 -8.05
C ALA A 122 4.73 16.02 -6.66
N THR A 123 4.13 15.30 -5.72
CA THR A 123 4.73 15.06 -4.40
C THR A 123 5.87 14.04 -4.55
N PRO A 124 7.09 14.34 -4.05
CA PRO A 124 8.18 13.38 -4.14
C PRO A 124 7.86 12.07 -3.45
N SER A 125 8.21 10.96 -4.10
CA SER A 125 7.92 9.61 -3.60
C SER A 125 8.48 9.38 -2.19
N LEU A 126 9.74 9.77 -1.96
CA LEU A 126 10.38 9.56 -0.66
C LEU A 126 9.71 10.32 0.48
N GLU A 127 9.24 11.54 0.20
CA GLU A 127 8.53 12.36 1.18
C GLU A 127 7.18 11.73 1.54
N LEU A 128 6.44 11.28 0.53
CA LEU A 128 5.15 10.65 0.72
C LEU A 128 5.28 9.29 1.41
N GLU A 129 6.26 8.47 1.00
CA GLU A 129 6.57 7.20 1.65
C GLU A 129 6.87 7.40 3.13
N HIS A 130 7.71 8.37 3.46
CA HIS A 130 8.09 8.63 4.85
C HIS A 130 6.87 8.98 5.70
N ALA A 131 6.03 9.88 5.22
CA ALA A 131 4.82 10.30 5.93
C ALA A 131 3.85 9.12 6.11
N PHE A 132 3.62 8.35 5.05
CA PHE A 132 2.72 7.20 5.08
C PHE A 132 3.24 6.10 6.02
N ARG A 133 4.53 5.80 5.96
CA ARG A 133 5.14 4.81 6.85
C ARG A 133 4.92 5.18 8.32
N LEU A 134 5.17 6.43 8.69
CA LEU A 134 4.97 6.87 10.07
C LEU A 134 3.51 6.73 10.52
N ARG A 135 2.56 7.00 9.64
CA ARG A 135 1.14 6.85 9.95
C ARG A 135 0.73 5.39 10.12
N LEU A 136 1.25 4.51 9.27
CA LEU A 136 1.03 3.07 9.40
C LEU A 136 1.64 2.54 10.70
N GLU A 137 2.85 2.95 11.03
CA GLU A 137 3.52 2.55 12.26
C GLU A 137 2.74 2.98 13.49
N ALA A 138 2.27 4.22 13.50
CA ALA A 138 1.49 4.75 14.61
C ALA A 138 0.13 4.04 14.76
N GLN A 139 -0.53 3.74 13.65
CA GLN A 139 -1.86 3.12 13.67
C GLN A 139 -1.82 1.66 14.11
N HIS A 140 -0.83 0.90 13.64
CA HIS A 140 -0.80 -0.55 13.83
C HIS A 140 0.19 -1.02 14.90
N GLY A 141 1.05 -0.14 15.40
CA GLY A 141 2.11 -0.52 16.33
C GLY A 141 3.20 -1.33 15.67
N TRP A 142 3.39 -1.17 14.37
CA TRP A 142 4.43 -1.84 13.60
C TRP A 142 5.65 -0.93 13.44
N GLU A 143 6.78 -1.54 13.11
CA GLU A 143 8.01 -0.85 12.77
C GLU A 143 8.48 -1.41 11.43
N PHE A 144 8.44 -0.57 10.39
CA PHE A 144 8.82 -0.98 9.04
C PHE A 144 10.32 -0.86 8.82
N ASP A 145 10.91 -1.92 8.29
CA ASP A 145 12.26 -1.92 7.76
C ASP A 145 12.20 -2.04 6.24
N TYR A 146 13.03 -1.28 5.54
CA TYR A 146 13.18 -1.44 4.09
C TYR A 146 13.84 -2.78 3.82
N SER A 147 13.21 -3.58 2.94
CA SER A 147 13.61 -4.94 2.69
C SER A 147 13.66 -5.24 1.20
N TRP A 148 14.41 -6.27 0.85
CA TRP A 148 14.45 -6.80 -0.50
C TRP A 148 13.46 -7.97 -0.63
N PRO A 149 12.90 -8.19 -1.84
CA PRO A 149 12.08 -9.38 -2.08
C PRO A 149 12.89 -10.66 -1.86
N SER A 150 12.22 -11.71 -1.38
CA SER A 150 12.82 -13.05 -1.36
C SER A 150 12.94 -13.61 -2.78
N GLU A 151 13.64 -14.73 -2.97
CA GLU A 151 13.77 -15.37 -4.28
C GLU A 151 12.42 -15.67 -4.93
N ILE A 152 11.48 -16.22 -4.16
CA ILE A 152 10.13 -16.53 -4.66
C ILE A 152 9.39 -15.25 -5.03
N GLU A 153 9.49 -14.24 -4.21
CA GLU A 153 8.86 -12.93 -4.44
C GLU A 153 9.44 -12.21 -5.66
N SER A 154 10.69 -12.48 -6.02
CA SER A 154 11.37 -11.87 -7.16
C SER A 154 10.95 -12.42 -8.53
N THR A 155 10.05 -13.38 -8.58
CA THR A 155 9.59 -13.99 -9.84
C THR A 155 8.59 -13.13 -10.61
N PHE A 156 8.06 -12.06 -10.02
CA PHE A 156 7.11 -11.18 -10.71
C PHE A 156 7.83 -10.29 -11.75
N PRO A 157 7.14 -9.90 -12.86
CA PRO A 157 7.78 -9.17 -13.98
C PRO A 157 8.44 -7.84 -13.61
N ALA A 158 7.87 -7.08 -12.66
CA ALA A 158 8.41 -5.79 -12.23
C ALA A 158 9.83 -5.90 -11.67
N SER A 159 10.16 -6.99 -10.97
CA SER A 159 11.49 -7.23 -10.43
C SER A 159 12.55 -7.31 -11.54
N ARG A 160 12.20 -7.85 -12.70
CA ARG A 160 13.09 -7.95 -13.86
C ARG A 160 13.30 -6.60 -14.54
N ALA A 161 12.27 -5.76 -14.57
CA ALA A 161 12.36 -4.43 -15.14
C ALA A 161 13.19 -3.48 -14.26
N ALA A 162 13.16 -3.67 -12.95
CA ALA A 162 13.91 -2.87 -11.99
C ALA A 162 15.39 -3.25 -11.89
N ALA A 163 15.73 -4.43 -12.36
CA ALA A 163 17.10 -4.91 -12.37
C ALA A 163 17.85 -4.38 -13.58
#